data_35d062a73685755dc9c3e63d64c98453
#
_entry.id   35d062a73685755dc9c3e63d64c98453
#
_cell.length_a   1.000
_cell.length_b   1.000
_cell.length_c   1.000
_cell.angle_alpha   90.00
_cell.angle_beta   90.00
_cell.angle_gamma   90.00
#
_symmetry.space_group_name_H-M   'P 1'
#
loop_
_entity.id
_entity.type
_entity.pdbx_description
1 polymer ?
#
loop_
_entity_poly.entity_id
_entity_poly.type
_entity_poly.pdbx_seq_one_letter_code
_entity_poly.pdbx_strand_id
1 'polypeptide(L)'
;MLLTKIQQAASLYPEKTAVIFKDGDAYRKFSYLDLMKGIASAAAGFARHGVRKGDRVVLFSENRPEWVFAYLGAVSLGAVIVPIDAMLTEKELSVLLKDSEARAVCVSGTTRAKLPASGLHLLISFDAGEGLSFSKLIFENPNASIPPPPDAADLAAILYTSGTTGDPKGVMLTHGNIAANCSSLIRLDLVEPSDNLLCILPLHHTYPAMVCMLLPLSIGATVTILNSLKGPDIIACMQETGVTILIGVPQLLAGLRRAIFEQIDARPAPVRLMARLLIVLNQMLIRLAGVNIGRSLFGKVHARFGPRFRLCASGGARLDPDVHRDMMGLGFIIIEGYGLTETSPVCTFNPLSKQKPGSIGIPIPGVDVRIADPDETGMGEIAVRGPNVMAGYYKKPEETANVLRDGWFFTGDLGYRDKEGYFFITGRSKEMIVLSTGKKIFPDEIEAFYQQIPAIKEICVVETERGIEAAVVPDFDYLRKMNISNSRETIASDIEDMSRALPPYKRVMGLKIFKVSLPVKRL
;
A
#
# COMPACT_ATOMS: atom_id res chain seq x y z
N MET A 1 -4.49 20.96 10.65
CA MET A 1 -5.31 20.19 9.70
C MET A 1 -4.49 19.81 8.48
N LEU A 2 -4.82 18.69 7.81
CA LEU A 2 -4.05 18.20 6.66
C LEU A 2 -3.99 19.21 5.51
N LEU A 3 -5.15 19.73 5.09
CA LEU A 3 -5.21 20.70 4.00
C LEU A 3 -4.42 21.98 4.32
N THR A 4 -4.41 22.43 5.57
CA THR A 4 -3.60 23.58 6.01
C THR A 4 -2.10 23.36 5.77
N LYS A 5 -1.60 22.12 5.94
CA LYS A 5 -0.19 21.80 5.63
C LYS A 5 0.08 21.88 4.13
N ILE A 6 -0.84 21.38 3.30
CA ILE A 6 -0.71 21.49 1.83
C ILE A 6 -0.75 22.95 1.39
N GLN A 7 -1.61 23.78 1.98
CA GLN A 7 -1.65 25.22 1.72
C GLN A 7 -0.33 25.91 2.12
N GLN A 8 0.24 25.56 3.27
CA GLN A 8 1.54 26.07 3.71
C GLN A 8 2.65 25.67 2.73
N ALA A 9 2.69 24.41 2.29
CA ALA A 9 3.64 23.96 1.27
C ALA A 9 3.46 24.71 -0.06
N ALA A 10 2.22 24.93 -0.50
CA ALA A 10 1.93 25.69 -1.71
C ALA A 10 2.34 27.17 -1.61
N SER A 11 2.23 27.75 -0.43
CA SER A 11 2.69 29.14 -0.20
C SER A 11 4.22 29.25 -0.23
N LEU A 12 4.93 28.20 0.24
CA LEU A 12 6.40 28.18 0.22
C LEU A 12 6.96 27.85 -1.16
N TYR A 13 6.26 27.02 -1.94
CA TYR A 13 6.74 26.46 -3.21
C TYR A 13 5.70 26.57 -4.34
N PRO A 14 5.13 27.76 -4.66
CA PRO A 14 3.98 27.89 -5.58
C PRO A 14 4.26 27.35 -6.98
N GLU A 15 5.43 27.64 -7.54
CA GLU A 15 5.80 27.26 -8.91
C GLU A 15 6.45 25.86 -9.00
N LYS A 16 6.70 25.23 -7.87
CA LYS A 16 7.27 23.90 -7.84
C LYS A 16 6.26 22.87 -8.31
N THR A 17 6.71 21.86 -9.04
CA THR A 17 5.89 20.74 -9.48
C THR A 17 5.41 19.94 -8.27
N ALA A 18 4.08 19.88 -8.06
CA ALA A 18 3.44 19.08 -7.04
C ALA A 18 3.10 17.67 -7.56
N VAL A 19 2.54 17.60 -8.78
CA VAL A 19 2.10 16.33 -9.39
C VAL A 19 2.68 16.20 -10.81
N ILE A 20 3.24 15.02 -11.08
CA ILE A 20 3.62 14.58 -12.42
C ILE A 20 2.75 13.38 -12.78
N PHE A 21 2.20 13.35 -13.97
CA PHE A 21 1.39 12.23 -14.45
C PHE A 21 1.88 11.80 -15.83
N LYS A 22 2.16 10.50 -15.99
CA LYS A 22 2.50 9.94 -17.30
C LYS A 22 1.22 9.67 -18.08
N ASP A 23 1.02 10.43 -19.15
CA ASP A 23 -0.14 10.37 -20.05
C ASP A 23 0.34 9.92 -21.42
N GLY A 24 0.20 8.63 -21.72
CA GLY A 24 0.84 8.03 -22.90
C GLY A 24 2.36 8.16 -22.84
N ASP A 25 2.96 8.78 -23.87
CA ASP A 25 4.41 9.02 -23.95
C ASP A 25 4.84 10.36 -23.33
N ALA A 26 3.89 11.19 -22.89
CA ALA A 26 4.16 12.52 -22.35
C ALA A 26 4.00 12.57 -20.82
N TYR A 27 4.55 13.63 -20.21
CA TYR A 27 4.37 13.94 -18.80
C TYR A 27 3.60 15.26 -18.65
N ARG A 28 2.42 15.19 -18.05
CA ARG A 28 1.68 16.36 -17.59
C ARG A 28 2.21 16.76 -16.21
N LYS A 29 2.52 18.03 -16.01
CA LYS A 29 3.04 18.55 -14.74
C LYS A 29 2.11 19.62 -14.21
N PHE A 30 1.86 19.57 -12.90
CA PHE A 30 1.04 20.52 -12.18
C PHE A 30 1.86 21.12 -11.05
N SER A 31 1.95 22.44 -11.00
CA SER A 31 2.60 23.13 -9.89
C SER A 31 1.75 23.08 -8.61
N TYR A 32 2.30 23.49 -7.48
CA TYR A 32 1.53 23.67 -6.26
C TYR A 32 0.44 24.74 -6.42
N LEU A 33 0.70 25.77 -7.24
CA LEU A 33 -0.31 26.77 -7.60
C LEU A 33 -1.47 26.13 -8.37
N ASP A 34 -1.17 25.27 -9.36
CA ASP A 34 -2.19 24.53 -10.12
C ASP A 34 -2.98 23.57 -9.22
N LEU A 35 -2.29 22.88 -8.30
CA LEU A 35 -2.92 22.02 -7.31
C LEU A 35 -3.93 22.80 -6.46
N MET A 36 -3.54 23.97 -5.93
CA MET A 36 -4.42 24.78 -5.09
C MET A 36 -5.62 25.33 -5.87
N LYS A 37 -5.42 25.79 -7.10
CA LYS A 37 -6.50 26.20 -8.00
C LYS A 37 -7.46 25.04 -8.29
N GLY A 38 -6.90 23.87 -8.61
CA GLY A 38 -7.69 22.66 -8.87
C GLY A 38 -8.55 22.24 -7.67
N ILE A 39 -7.99 22.27 -6.45
CA ILE A 39 -8.70 21.97 -5.20
C ILE A 39 -9.84 22.98 -4.97
N ALA A 40 -9.55 24.27 -5.06
CA ALA A 40 -10.54 25.33 -4.84
C ALA A 40 -11.70 25.25 -5.85
N SER A 41 -11.36 25.06 -7.12
CA SER A 41 -12.35 24.95 -8.21
C SER A 41 -13.20 23.69 -8.06
N ALA A 42 -12.60 22.55 -7.68
CA ALA A 42 -13.32 21.31 -7.43
C ALA A 42 -14.29 21.46 -6.24
N ALA A 43 -13.86 22.06 -5.13
CA ALA A 43 -14.72 22.32 -3.97
C ALA A 43 -15.92 23.20 -4.35
N ALA A 44 -15.68 24.31 -5.05
CA ALA A 44 -16.73 25.21 -5.51
C ALA A 44 -17.68 24.54 -6.51
N GLY A 45 -17.14 23.73 -7.42
CA GLY A 45 -17.92 22.95 -8.37
C GLY A 45 -18.83 21.94 -7.67
N PHE A 46 -18.33 21.17 -6.73
CA PHE A 46 -19.14 20.26 -5.92
C PHE A 46 -20.25 21.00 -5.17
N ALA A 47 -19.92 22.13 -4.52
CA ALA A 47 -20.89 22.95 -3.79
C ALA A 47 -22.01 23.51 -4.70
N ARG A 48 -21.66 24.00 -5.90
CA ARG A 48 -22.61 24.51 -6.90
C ARG A 48 -23.60 23.43 -7.34
N HIS A 49 -23.13 22.17 -7.46
CA HIS A 49 -23.98 21.03 -7.84
C HIS A 49 -24.64 20.33 -6.64
N GLY A 50 -24.70 21.01 -5.50
CA GLY A 50 -25.49 20.59 -4.35
C GLY A 50 -24.82 19.63 -3.39
N VAL A 51 -23.50 19.37 -3.51
CA VAL A 51 -22.74 18.65 -2.49
C VAL A 51 -22.51 19.55 -1.29
N ARG A 52 -22.74 19.03 -0.09
CA ARG A 52 -22.62 19.74 1.18
C ARG A 52 -21.70 18.98 2.14
N LYS A 53 -21.29 19.62 3.23
CA LYS A 53 -20.60 18.99 4.35
C LYS A 53 -21.32 17.71 4.78
N GLY A 54 -20.59 16.61 4.92
CA GLY A 54 -21.11 15.30 5.29
C GLY A 54 -21.68 14.46 4.15
N ASP A 55 -21.88 15.02 2.95
CA ASP A 55 -22.28 14.23 1.77
C ASP A 55 -21.13 13.32 1.31
N ARG A 56 -21.46 12.11 0.85
CA ARG A 56 -20.47 11.15 0.35
C ARG A 56 -20.21 11.39 -1.13
N VAL A 57 -18.94 11.54 -1.46
CA VAL A 57 -18.42 11.67 -2.84
C VAL A 57 -17.58 10.44 -3.16
N VAL A 58 -18.08 9.60 -4.03
CA VAL A 58 -17.39 8.39 -4.50
C VAL A 58 -16.36 8.75 -5.57
N LEU A 59 -15.15 8.22 -5.44
CA LEU A 59 -14.12 8.23 -6.49
C LEU A 59 -13.94 6.81 -7.02
N PHE A 60 -14.41 6.58 -8.24
CA PHE A 60 -14.33 5.29 -8.92
C PHE A 60 -13.53 5.45 -10.22
N SER A 61 -12.22 5.45 -10.08
CA SER A 61 -11.29 5.68 -11.19
C SER A 61 -9.90 5.18 -10.83
N GLU A 62 -9.10 4.91 -11.86
CA GLU A 62 -7.65 4.74 -11.77
C GLU A 62 -6.96 6.03 -11.26
N ASN A 63 -5.66 5.91 -10.87
CA ASN A 63 -4.87 7.05 -10.42
C ASN A 63 -4.70 8.08 -11.54
N ARG A 64 -5.02 9.34 -11.24
CA ARG A 64 -4.87 10.45 -12.18
C ARG A 64 -4.92 11.80 -11.45
N PRO A 65 -4.45 12.92 -12.05
CA PRO A 65 -4.46 14.22 -11.39
C PRO A 65 -5.87 14.67 -10.98
N GLU A 66 -6.87 14.41 -11.80
CA GLU A 66 -8.27 14.76 -11.54
C GLU A 66 -8.80 14.04 -10.28
N TRP A 67 -8.33 12.82 -10.01
CA TRP A 67 -8.62 12.07 -8.79
C TRP A 67 -8.10 12.82 -7.55
N VAL A 68 -6.84 13.34 -7.63
CA VAL A 68 -6.21 14.11 -6.54
C VAL A 68 -6.99 15.40 -6.27
N PHE A 69 -7.37 16.13 -7.33
CA PHE A 69 -8.14 17.37 -7.21
C PHE A 69 -9.54 17.11 -6.64
N ALA A 70 -10.22 16.07 -7.09
CA ALA A 70 -11.54 15.69 -6.61
C ALA A 70 -11.50 15.25 -5.14
N TYR A 71 -10.51 14.43 -4.76
CA TYR A 71 -10.30 14.01 -3.37
C TYR A 71 -10.12 15.22 -2.44
N LEU A 72 -9.12 16.05 -2.73
CA LEU A 72 -8.80 17.20 -1.89
C LEU A 72 -9.87 18.28 -1.94
N GLY A 73 -10.53 18.46 -3.07
CA GLY A 73 -11.65 19.40 -3.22
C GLY A 73 -12.88 18.98 -2.41
N ALA A 74 -13.28 17.71 -2.46
CA ALA A 74 -14.38 17.19 -1.65
C ALA A 74 -14.07 17.27 -0.15
N VAL A 75 -12.88 16.84 0.25
CA VAL A 75 -12.42 16.90 1.65
C VAL A 75 -12.35 18.34 2.16
N SER A 76 -11.93 19.31 1.32
CA SER A 76 -11.89 20.72 1.71
C SER A 76 -13.27 21.33 1.93
N LEU A 77 -14.28 20.83 1.21
CA LEU A 77 -15.69 21.23 1.39
C LEU A 77 -16.32 20.61 2.66
N GLY A 78 -15.63 19.68 3.32
CA GLY A 78 -16.17 18.88 4.41
C GLY A 78 -17.07 17.73 3.94
N ALA A 79 -17.07 17.41 2.66
CA ALA A 79 -17.69 16.21 2.15
C ALA A 79 -16.84 14.98 2.49
N VAL A 80 -17.47 13.81 2.59
CA VAL A 80 -16.84 12.55 2.95
C VAL A 80 -16.43 11.82 1.67
N ILE A 81 -15.14 11.61 1.48
CA ILE A 81 -14.66 10.91 0.31
C ILE A 81 -14.83 9.39 0.48
N VAL A 82 -15.24 8.70 -0.58
CA VAL A 82 -15.39 7.24 -0.63
C VAL A 82 -14.60 6.72 -1.83
N PRO A 83 -13.29 6.49 -1.65
CA PRO A 83 -12.46 5.92 -2.73
C PRO A 83 -12.82 4.45 -2.94
N ILE A 84 -13.04 4.05 -4.18
CA ILE A 84 -13.44 2.69 -4.55
C ILE A 84 -12.48 2.13 -5.60
N ASP A 85 -12.19 0.83 -5.49
CA ASP A 85 -11.34 0.10 -6.43
C ASP A 85 -11.95 0.10 -7.84
N ALA A 86 -11.23 0.66 -8.80
CA ALA A 86 -11.61 0.70 -10.21
C ALA A 86 -11.80 -0.70 -10.84
N MET A 87 -11.31 -1.75 -10.20
CA MET A 87 -11.42 -3.13 -10.66
C MET A 87 -12.73 -3.81 -10.27
N LEU A 88 -13.51 -3.23 -9.34
CA LEU A 88 -14.78 -3.82 -8.91
C LEU A 88 -15.75 -4.07 -10.07
N THR A 89 -16.56 -5.11 -9.92
CA THR A 89 -17.68 -5.41 -10.80
C THR A 89 -18.86 -4.47 -10.54
N GLU A 90 -19.80 -4.38 -11.47
CA GLU A 90 -21.04 -3.60 -11.32
C GLU A 90 -21.82 -4.00 -10.05
N LYS A 91 -21.90 -5.31 -9.76
CA LYS A 91 -22.60 -5.83 -8.58
C LYS A 91 -21.97 -5.35 -7.27
N GLU A 92 -20.65 -5.47 -7.15
CA GLU A 92 -19.91 -5.03 -5.97
C GLU A 92 -20.00 -3.51 -5.79
N LEU A 93 -19.82 -2.76 -6.88
CA LEU A 93 -19.96 -1.31 -6.88
C LEU A 93 -21.37 -0.88 -6.42
N SER A 94 -22.42 -1.54 -6.91
CA SER A 94 -23.81 -1.23 -6.53
C SER A 94 -24.06 -1.39 -5.03
N VAL A 95 -23.45 -2.39 -4.40
CA VAL A 95 -23.53 -2.60 -2.94
C VAL A 95 -22.89 -1.42 -2.21
N LEU A 96 -21.68 -0.99 -2.62
CA LEU A 96 -20.98 0.11 -1.96
C LEU A 96 -21.65 1.48 -2.18
N LEU A 97 -22.17 1.72 -3.38
CA LEU A 97 -22.94 2.95 -3.67
C LEU A 97 -24.19 3.07 -2.79
N LYS A 98 -24.91 1.95 -2.62
CA LYS A 98 -26.10 1.90 -1.76
C LYS A 98 -25.74 2.06 -0.28
N ASP A 99 -24.72 1.37 0.20
CA ASP A 99 -24.31 1.44 1.61
C ASP A 99 -23.78 2.83 1.99
N SER A 100 -22.93 3.40 1.13
CA SER A 100 -22.37 4.75 1.34
C SER A 100 -23.39 5.87 1.18
N GLU A 101 -24.56 5.60 0.57
CA GLU A 101 -25.56 6.64 0.23
C GLU A 101 -24.91 7.81 -0.52
N ALA A 102 -24.17 7.46 -1.59
CA ALA A 102 -23.36 8.41 -2.34
C ALA A 102 -24.20 9.55 -2.94
N ARG A 103 -23.82 10.80 -2.66
CA ARG A 103 -24.43 12.00 -3.26
C ARG A 103 -23.86 12.28 -4.65
N ALA A 104 -22.56 12.07 -4.83
CA ALA A 104 -21.87 12.28 -6.11
C ALA A 104 -20.94 11.08 -6.40
N VAL A 105 -20.77 10.79 -7.68
CA VAL A 105 -19.85 9.75 -8.16
C VAL A 105 -18.96 10.34 -9.25
N CYS A 106 -17.65 10.32 -9.02
CA CYS A 106 -16.65 10.72 -10.00
C CYS A 106 -16.07 9.46 -10.67
N VAL A 107 -16.09 9.41 -11.99
CA VAL A 107 -15.68 8.24 -12.79
C VAL A 107 -14.74 8.62 -13.93
N SER A 108 -13.93 7.64 -14.37
CA SER A 108 -13.22 7.71 -15.64
C SER A 108 -14.00 7.02 -16.76
N GLY A 109 -13.56 7.20 -17.99
CA GLY A 109 -14.12 6.49 -19.15
C GLY A 109 -14.05 4.98 -19.01
N THR A 110 -12.98 4.46 -18.37
CA THR A 110 -12.79 3.01 -18.17
C THR A 110 -13.72 2.42 -17.11
N THR A 111 -14.12 3.21 -16.10
CA THR A 111 -14.98 2.73 -15.01
C THR A 111 -16.47 3.01 -15.23
N ARG A 112 -16.79 3.96 -16.10
CA ARG A 112 -18.18 4.39 -16.37
C ARG A 112 -19.12 3.25 -16.78
N ALA A 113 -18.64 2.31 -17.60
CA ALA A 113 -19.44 1.19 -18.08
C ALA A 113 -19.90 0.22 -16.97
N LYS A 114 -19.30 0.33 -15.77
CA LYS A 114 -19.64 -0.50 -14.61
C LYS A 114 -20.64 0.17 -13.66
N LEU A 115 -21.12 1.38 -14.00
CA LEU A 115 -22.11 2.08 -13.18
C LEU A 115 -23.49 1.44 -13.35
N PRO A 116 -24.31 1.38 -12.28
CA PRO A 116 -25.71 1.00 -12.40
C PRO A 116 -26.48 2.02 -13.25
N ALA A 117 -27.46 1.55 -14.02
CA ALA A 117 -28.22 2.37 -14.95
C ALA A 117 -29.06 3.49 -14.30
N SER A 118 -29.31 3.43 -12.99
CA SER A 118 -30.13 4.41 -12.25
C SER A 118 -29.70 4.53 -10.78
N GLY A 119 -30.20 5.54 -10.09
CA GLY A 119 -29.97 5.73 -8.65
C GLY A 119 -28.80 6.65 -8.29
N LEU A 120 -28.14 7.27 -9.27
CA LEU A 120 -27.08 8.25 -9.02
C LEU A 120 -27.65 9.67 -9.00
N HIS A 121 -27.34 10.45 -7.96
CA HIS A 121 -27.80 11.83 -7.83
C HIS A 121 -26.96 12.78 -8.69
N LEU A 122 -25.65 12.65 -8.66
CA LEU A 122 -24.71 13.47 -9.42
C LEU A 122 -23.60 12.61 -10.00
N LEU A 123 -23.49 12.57 -11.31
CA LEU A 123 -22.43 11.86 -12.02
C LEU A 123 -21.46 12.86 -12.66
N ILE A 124 -20.18 12.72 -12.33
CA ILE A 124 -19.10 13.58 -12.83
C ILE A 124 -18.08 12.70 -13.55
N SER A 125 -17.83 13.00 -14.82
CA SER A 125 -16.82 12.29 -15.62
C SER A 125 -15.49 13.02 -15.59
N PHE A 126 -14.41 12.30 -15.33
CA PHE A 126 -13.04 12.83 -15.47
C PHE A 126 -12.64 13.04 -16.94
N ASP A 127 -13.25 12.28 -17.84
CA ASP A 127 -13.00 12.36 -19.28
C ASP A 127 -14.10 13.14 -20.00
N ALA A 128 -13.81 13.58 -21.22
CA ALA A 128 -14.80 14.20 -22.07
C ALA A 128 -15.90 13.17 -22.46
N GLY A 129 -17.16 13.60 -22.46
CA GLY A 129 -18.29 12.73 -22.79
C GLY A 129 -19.61 13.28 -22.30
N GLU A 130 -20.66 12.43 -22.27
CA GLU A 130 -21.96 12.80 -21.78
C GLU A 130 -21.97 13.03 -20.25
N GLY A 131 -22.71 14.05 -19.80
CA GLY A 131 -22.85 14.42 -18.41
C GLY A 131 -21.96 15.59 -18.00
N LEU A 132 -21.86 15.81 -16.71
CA LEU A 132 -21.01 16.85 -16.15
C LEU A 132 -19.56 16.41 -16.20
N SER A 133 -18.73 17.08 -17.02
CA SER A 133 -17.29 16.82 -17.03
C SER A 133 -16.59 17.52 -15.87
N PHE A 134 -15.59 16.86 -15.29
CA PHE A 134 -14.78 17.44 -14.21
C PHE A 134 -14.00 18.67 -14.67
N SER A 135 -13.51 18.67 -15.91
CA SER A 135 -12.87 19.84 -16.50
C SER A 135 -13.81 21.05 -16.54
N LYS A 136 -15.07 20.87 -17.00
CA LYS A 136 -16.07 21.93 -16.99
C LYS A 136 -16.35 22.44 -15.57
N LEU A 137 -16.49 21.51 -14.61
CA LEU A 137 -16.68 21.82 -13.20
C LEU A 137 -15.54 22.71 -12.64
N ILE A 138 -14.29 22.45 -13.03
CA ILE A 138 -13.15 23.29 -12.66
C ILE A 138 -13.15 24.61 -13.41
N PHE A 139 -13.38 24.63 -14.74
CA PHE A 139 -13.34 25.86 -15.55
C PHE A 139 -14.43 26.86 -15.20
N GLU A 140 -15.58 26.41 -14.73
CA GLU A 140 -16.67 27.30 -14.29
C GLU A 140 -16.35 28.07 -13.00
N ASN A 141 -15.28 27.70 -12.28
CA ASN A 141 -14.92 28.26 -10.98
C ASN A 141 -13.43 28.68 -10.89
N PRO A 142 -12.86 29.42 -11.87
CA PRO A 142 -11.42 29.66 -11.94
C PRO A 142 -10.88 30.53 -10.80
N ASN A 143 -11.74 31.33 -10.16
CA ASN A 143 -11.37 32.25 -9.08
C ASN A 143 -11.92 31.78 -7.71
N ALA A 144 -12.25 30.51 -7.58
CA ALA A 144 -12.74 29.97 -6.32
C ALA A 144 -11.65 30.03 -5.24
N SER A 145 -12.09 30.25 -4.01
CA SER A 145 -11.26 30.13 -2.82
C SER A 145 -11.50 28.79 -2.12
N ILE A 146 -10.49 28.30 -1.43
CA ILE A 146 -10.64 27.10 -0.62
C ILE A 146 -11.51 27.45 0.59
N PRO A 147 -12.54 26.63 0.89
CA PRO A 147 -13.37 26.82 2.07
C PRO A 147 -12.55 26.76 3.37
N PRO A 148 -13.08 27.35 4.47
CA PRO A 148 -12.49 27.13 5.80
C PRO A 148 -12.35 25.64 6.10
N PRO A 149 -11.26 25.21 6.76
CA PRO A 149 -11.03 23.80 7.04
C PRO A 149 -12.14 23.22 7.92
N PRO A 150 -12.62 21.99 7.63
CA PRO A 150 -13.55 21.28 8.50
C PRO A 150 -12.96 21.00 9.88
N ASP A 151 -13.82 20.69 10.86
CA ASP A 151 -13.37 20.34 12.20
C ASP A 151 -12.60 18.99 12.22
N ALA A 152 -11.71 18.82 13.19
CA ALA A 152 -10.93 17.58 13.31
C ALA A 152 -11.80 16.35 13.55
N ALA A 153 -12.96 16.51 14.19
CA ALA A 153 -13.92 15.45 14.46
C ALA A 153 -14.82 15.12 13.27
N ASP A 154 -14.87 15.99 12.26
CA ASP A 154 -15.66 15.73 11.05
C ASP A 154 -15.12 14.51 10.30
N LEU A 155 -16.03 13.73 9.73
CA LEU A 155 -15.68 12.59 8.91
C LEU A 155 -15.08 13.07 7.58
N ALA A 156 -13.92 12.57 7.22
CA ALA A 156 -13.21 12.92 5.99
C ALA A 156 -13.30 11.81 4.93
N ALA A 157 -13.28 10.54 5.36
CA ALA A 157 -13.30 9.41 4.44
C ALA A 157 -14.04 8.20 5.00
N ILE A 158 -14.65 7.42 4.11
CA ILE A 158 -15.11 6.06 4.38
C ILE A 158 -14.39 5.15 3.39
N LEU A 159 -13.54 4.26 3.91
CA LEU A 159 -12.78 3.31 3.09
C LEU A 159 -13.31 1.90 3.31
N TYR A 160 -13.79 1.28 2.24
CA TYR A 160 -14.32 -0.07 2.33
C TYR A 160 -13.21 -1.11 2.29
N THR A 161 -13.21 -1.99 3.31
CA THR A 161 -12.32 -3.15 3.39
C THR A 161 -13.13 -4.44 3.19
N SER A 162 -12.50 -5.46 2.62
CA SER A 162 -13.12 -6.79 2.53
C SER A 162 -13.23 -7.37 3.94
N GLY A 163 -14.43 -7.35 4.51
CA GLY A 163 -14.69 -8.00 5.79
C GLY A 163 -14.44 -9.51 5.71
N THR A 164 -13.96 -10.11 6.79
CA THR A 164 -13.78 -11.59 6.91
C THR A 164 -15.10 -12.36 6.80
N THR A 165 -16.24 -11.69 6.98
CA THR A 165 -17.60 -12.25 6.89
C THR A 165 -18.26 -12.11 5.52
N GLY A 166 -17.55 -11.56 4.52
CA GLY A 166 -18.08 -11.38 3.17
C GLY A 166 -18.69 -10.00 2.90
N ASP A 167 -19.26 -9.35 3.90
CA ASP A 167 -19.82 -8.00 3.74
C ASP A 167 -18.74 -6.93 3.91
N PRO A 168 -18.64 -5.95 2.99
CA PRO A 168 -17.67 -4.87 3.09
C PRO A 168 -17.92 -4.03 4.33
N LYS A 169 -16.82 -3.57 4.98
CA LYS A 169 -16.85 -2.70 6.14
C LYS A 169 -16.31 -1.34 5.77
N GLY A 170 -17.12 -0.31 5.92
CA GLY A 170 -16.71 1.08 5.71
C GLY A 170 -15.97 1.62 6.93
N VAL A 171 -14.65 1.76 6.86
CA VAL A 171 -13.81 2.34 7.92
C VAL A 171 -13.98 3.85 7.91
N MET A 172 -14.44 4.44 9.00
CA MET A 172 -14.67 5.88 9.15
C MET A 172 -13.42 6.58 9.67
N LEU A 173 -12.81 7.42 8.81
CA LEU A 173 -11.65 8.24 9.18
C LEU A 173 -12.04 9.71 9.25
N THR A 174 -11.77 10.34 10.39
CA THR A 174 -11.96 11.78 10.58
C THR A 174 -10.81 12.58 9.99
N HIS A 175 -11.00 13.87 9.80
CA HIS A 175 -9.93 14.81 9.45
C HIS A 175 -8.79 14.77 10.47
N GLY A 176 -9.13 14.60 11.75
CA GLY A 176 -8.17 14.46 12.84
C GLY A 176 -7.32 13.20 12.72
N ASN A 177 -7.94 12.04 12.42
CA ASN A 177 -7.21 10.78 12.27
C ASN A 177 -6.15 10.85 11.15
N ILE A 178 -6.56 11.31 9.97
CA ILE A 178 -5.68 11.45 8.80
C ILE A 178 -4.56 12.48 9.08
N ALA A 179 -4.92 13.63 9.66
CA ALA A 179 -3.95 14.68 9.97
C ALA A 179 -2.94 14.26 11.05
N ALA A 180 -3.37 13.49 12.05
CA ALA A 180 -2.50 12.95 13.09
C ALA A 180 -1.47 11.97 12.50
N ASN A 181 -1.92 11.03 11.67
CA ASN A 181 -1.02 10.08 11.00
C ASN A 181 -0.01 10.78 10.10
N CYS A 182 -0.47 11.70 9.24
CA CYS A 182 0.41 12.52 8.41
C CYS A 182 1.44 13.30 9.25
N SER A 183 1.01 13.92 10.36
CA SER A 183 1.90 14.66 11.25
C SER A 183 2.93 13.77 11.95
N SER A 184 2.56 12.55 12.30
CA SER A 184 3.48 11.55 12.86
C SER A 184 4.53 11.13 11.84
N LEU A 185 4.12 10.92 10.58
CA LEU A 185 5.06 10.58 9.50
C LEU A 185 6.00 11.74 9.14
N ILE A 186 5.53 12.99 9.17
CA ILE A 186 6.39 14.17 8.98
C ILE A 186 7.49 14.22 10.05
N ARG A 187 7.18 13.90 11.31
CA ARG A 187 8.18 13.86 12.40
C ARG A 187 9.23 12.78 12.27
N LEU A 188 9.06 11.80 11.39
CA LEU A 188 10.08 10.80 11.09
C LEU A 188 11.20 11.33 10.18
N ASP A 189 11.00 12.48 9.55
CA ASP A 189 11.96 13.16 8.68
C ASP A 189 12.50 12.27 7.53
N LEU A 190 11.59 11.47 6.96
CA LEU A 190 11.92 10.49 5.91
C LEU A 190 11.80 11.06 4.50
N VAL A 191 10.94 12.07 4.37
CA VAL A 191 10.59 12.71 3.10
C VAL A 191 10.89 14.19 3.21
N GLU A 192 11.60 14.72 2.23
CA GLU A 192 12.02 16.12 2.16
C GLU A 192 11.28 16.86 1.03
N PRO A 193 11.20 18.19 1.06
CA PRO A 193 10.63 18.94 -0.06
C PRO A 193 11.32 18.64 -1.40
N SER A 194 12.61 18.31 -1.41
CA SER A 194 13.37 17.97 -2.62
C SER A 194 13.01 16.62 -3.25
N ASP A 195 12.23 15.79 -2.56
CA ASP A 195 11.89 14.45 -3.02
C ASP A 195 10.83 14.43 -4.11
N ASN A 196 10.85 13.32 -4.86
CA ASN A 196 9.84 12.93 -5.81
C ASN A 196 9.45 11.47 -5.55
N LEU A 197 8.20 11.25 -5.12
CA LEU A 197 7.69 9.95 -4.76
C LEU A 197 6.95 9.31 -5.93
N LEU A 198 7.30 8.07 -6.27
CA LEU A 198 6.61 7.32 -7.32
C LEU A 198 5.36 6.65 -6.77
N CYS A 199 4.20 7.01 -7.28
CA CYS A 199 2.89 6.46 -6.99
C CYS A 199 2.46 5.49 -8.10
N ILE A 200 2.65 4.19 -7.87
CA ILE A 200 2.19 3.09 -8.74
C ILE A 200 1.08 2.27 -8.09
N LEU A 201 0.88 2.46 -6.79
CA LEU A 201 -0.16 1.76 -6.03
C LEU A 201 -1.49 2.52 -6.12
N PRO A 202 -2.63 1.80 -6.11
CA PRO A 202 -3.94 2.43 -6.24
C PRO A 202 -4.26 3.38 -5.07
N LEU A 203 -4.55 4.63 -5.36
CA LEU A 203 -4.84 5.68 -4.37
C LEU A 203 -6.14 5.46 -3.57
N HIS A 204 -7.00 4.53 -4.00
CA HIS A 204 -8.19 4.18 -3.22
C HIS A 204 -7.86 3.44 -1.91
N HIS A 205 -6.65 2.88 -1.77
CA HIS A 205 -6.18 2.33 -0.50
C HIS A 205 -5.57 3.41 0.39
N THR A 206 -5.75 3.25 1.71
CA THR A 206 -5.27 4.20 2.72
C THR A 206 -3.75 4.39 2.69
N TYR A 207 -2.99 3.30 2.49
CA TYR A 207 -1.54 3.33 2.46
C TYR A 207 -1.00 4.22 1.34
N PRO A 208 -1.27 3.99 0.05
CA PRO A 208 -0.80 4.88 -1.00
C PRO A 208 -1.42 6.27 -0.93
N ALA A 209 -2.68 6.42 -0.52
CA ALA A 209 -3.27 7.75 -0.33
C ALA A 209 -2.45 8.59 0.66
N MET A 210 -2.04 8.00 1.79
CA MET A 210 -1.23 8.68 2.80
C MET A 210 0.20 8.92 2.31
N VAL A 211 0.92 7.88 1.90
CA VAL A 211 2.37 7.98 1.68
C VAL A 211 2.76 8.45 0.27
N CYS A 212 1.88 8.26 -0.74
CA CYS A 212 2.15 8.74 -2.11
C CYS A 212 1.47 10.08 -2.42
N MET A 213 0.49 10.52 -1.64
CA MET A 213 -0.26 11.75 -1.95
C MET A 213 -0.24 12.74 -0.78
N LEU A 214 -0.86 12.39 0.35
CA LEU A 214 -1.11 13.34 1.44
C LEU A 214 0.17 13.80 2.12
N LEU A 215 1.06 12.88 2.48
CA LEU A 215 2.35 13.19 3.11
C LEU A 215 3.24 14.06 2.20
N PRO A 216 3.59 13.63 0.97
CA PRO A 216 4.48 14.43 0.13
C PRO A 216 3.91 15.81 -0.20
N LEU A 217 2.62 15.91 -0.52
CA LEU A 217 1.99 17.21 -0.80
C LEU A 217 1.96 18.13 0.43
N SER A 218 1.90 17.57 1.64
CA SER A 218 1.91 18.35 2.91
C SER A 218 3.26 18.97 3.24
N ILE A 219 4.36 18.47 2.67
CA ILE A 219 5.71 18.95 2.95
C ILE A 219 6.35 19.68 1.76
N GLY A 220 5.67 19.75 0.64
CA GLY A 220 6.20 20.40 -0.57
C GLY A 220 7.00 19.49 -1.48
N ALA A 221 6.89 18.16 -1.36
CA ALA A 221 7.52 17.18 -2.26
C ALA A 221 6.69 16.98 -3.55
N THR A 222 7.29 16.31 -4.54
CA THR A 222 6.63 15.98 -5.80
C THR A 222 6.04 14.56 -5.74
N VAL A 223 4.91 14.35 -6.39
CA VAL A 223 4.29 13.03 -6.59
C VAL A 223 4.29 12.71 -8.08
N THR A 224 4.92 11.61 -8.48
CA THR A 224 4.85 11.09 -9.86
C THR A 224 3.87 9.92 -9.91
N ILE A 225 2.79 10.05 -10.68
CA ILE A 225 1.76 9.02 -10.87
C ILE A 225 2.05 8.24 -12.15
N LEU A 226 2.13 6.92 -12.03
CA LEU A 226 2.33 5.99 -13.14
C LEU A 226 1.31 4.84 -13.04
N ASN A 227 0.50 4.64 -14.08
CA ASN A 227 -0.48 3.56 -14.17
C ASN A 227 0.09 2.33 -14.89
N SER A 228 1.31 1.92 -14.51
CA SER A 228 1.94 0.69 -15.01
C SER A 228 2.71 0.02 -13.88
N LEU A 229 2.57 -1.31 -13.80
CA LEU A 229 3.35 -2.17 -12.89
C LEU A 229 4.48 -2.91 -13.62
N LYS A 230 4.70 -2.64 -14.91
CA LYS A 230 5.77 -3.26 -15.69
C LYS A 230 7.11 -2.68 -15.26
N GLY A 231 8.08 -3.54 -14.95
CA GLY A 231 9.41 -3.14 -14.51
C GLY A 231 10.10 -2.11 -15.43
N PRO A 232 10.13 -2.32 -16.77
CA PRO A 232 10.70 -1.33 -17.71
C PRO A 232 10.05 0.05 -17.63
N ASP A 233 8.71 0.13 -17.52
CA ASP A 233 7.98 1.40 -17.44
C ASP A 233 8.30 2.13 -16.14
N ILE A 234 8.39 1.38 -15.02
CA ILE A 234 8.76 1.92 -13.70
C ILE A 234 10.16 2.53 -13.79
N ILE A 235 11.13 1.78 -14.30
CA ILE A 235 12.53 2.22 -14.41
C ILE A 235 12.66 3.45 -15.32
N ALA A 236 12.00 3.45 -16.48
CA ALA A 236 11.99 4.60 -17.38
C ALA A 236 11.40 5.85 -16.70
N CYS A 237 10.24 5.70 -16.06
CA CYS A 237 9.59 6.79 -15.33
C CYS A 237 10.48 7.34 -14.20
N MET A 238 11.15 6.46 -13.44
CA MET A 238 12.08 6.88 -12.37
C MET A 238 13.25 7.71 -12.89
N GLN A 239 13.81 7.32 -14.02
CA GLN A 239 14.92 8.06 -14.67
C GLN A 239 14.46 9.40 -15.25
N GLU A 240 13.36 9.39 -16.00
CA GLU A 240 12.83 10.54 -16.73
C GLU A 240 12.29 11.64 -15.80
N THR A 241 11.73 11.27 -14.66
CA THR A 241 11.14 12.22 -13.71
C THR A 241 12.01 12.49 -12.48
N GLY A 242 13.13 11.78 -12.34
CA GLY A 242 14.06 11.97 -11.21
C GLY A 242 13.45 11.52 -9.87
N VAL A 243 12.75 10.40 -9.85
CA VAL A 243 12.20 9.80 -8.63
C VAL A 243 13.29 9.54 -7.60
N THR A 244 12.98 9.89 -6.35
CA THR A 244 13.88 9.70 -5.20
C THR A 244 13.42 8.57 -4.28
N ILE A 245 12.09 8.35 -4.18
CA ILE A 245 11.48 7.37 -3.30
C ILE A 245 10.49 6.51 -4.09
N LEU A 246 10.65 5.19 -4.00
CA LEU A 246 9.71 4.21 -4.54
C LEU A 246 8.83 3.67 -3.42
N ILE A 247 7.53 3.86 -3.55
CA ILE A 247 6.54 3.27 -2.65
C ILE A 247 6.00 2.00 -3.29
N GLY A 248 6.14 0.89 -2.61
CA GLY A 248 5.76 -0.41 -3.16
C GLY A 248 5.14 -1.36 -2.13
N VAL A 249 4.88 -2.56 -2.63
CA VAL A 249 4.46 -3.73 -1.84
C VAL A 249 5.56 -4.79 -1.91
N PRO A 250 5.58 -5.79 -0.99
CA PRO A 250 6.61 -6.81 -0.95
C PRO A 250 6.85 -7.53 -2.29
N GLN A 251 5.80 -7.83 -3.04
CA GLN A 251 5.92 -8.49 -4.35
C GLN A 251 6.73 -7.68 -5.37
N LEU A 252 6.60 -6.33 -5.34
CA LEU A 252 7.41 -5.46 -6.20
C LEU A 252 8.89 -5.57 -5.85
N LEU A 253 9.25 -5.50 -4.56
CA LEU A 253 10.63 -5.61 -4.10
C LEU A 253 11.22 -6.99 -4.38
N ALA A 254 10.45 -8.05 -4.20
CA ALA A 254 10.83 -9.41 -4.57
C ALA A 254 11.09 -9.53 -6.08
N GLY A 255 10.24 -8.92 -6.92
CA GLY A 255 10.43 -8.85 -8.36
C GLY A 255 11.70 -8.09 -8.76
N LEU A 256 11.97 -6.94 -8.13
CA LEU A 256 13.20 -6.18 -8.36
C LEU A 256 14.45 -6.97 -7.94
N ARG A 257 14.43 -7.59 -6.75
CA ARG A 257 15.50 -8.48 -6.29
C ARG A 257 15.76 -9.59 -7.33
N ARG A 258 14.71 -10.29 -7.74
CA ARG A 258 14.81 -11.38 -8.73
C ARG A 258 15.47 -10.90 -10.01
N ALA A 259 15.02 -9.79 -10.58
CA ALA A 259 15.58 -9.23 -11.81
C ALA A 259 17.06 -8.84 -11.67
N ILE A 260 17.48 -8.32 -10.51
CA ILE A 260 18.88 -7.96 -10.24
C ILE A 260 19.72 -9.25 -10.13
N PHE A 261 19.26 -10.25 -9.38
CA PHE A 261 20.00 -11.51 -9.19
C PHE A 261 20.09 -12.32 -10.48
N GLU A 262 19.06 -12.38 -11.31
CA GLU A 262 19.12 -12.98 -12.65
C GLU A 262 20.24 -12.36 -13.51
N GLN A 263 20.43 -11.04 -13.44
CA GLN A 263 21.51 -10.36 -14.17
C GLN A 263 22.90 -10.65 -13.57
N ILE A 264 23.00 -10.83 -12.25
CA ILE A 264 24.24 -11.25 -11.57
C ILE A 264 24.58 -12.69 -11.97
N ASP A 265 23.59 -13.58 -11.94
CA ASP A 265 23.77 -15.01 -12.22
C ASP A 265 24.08 -15.29 -13.70
N ALA A 266 23.66 -14.42 -14.60
CA ALA A 266 24.03 -14.45 -16.02
C ALA A 266 25.51 -14.07 -16.29
N ARG A 267 26.25 -13.57 -15.27
CA ARG A 267 27.66 -13.19 -15.41
C ARG A 267 28.58 -14.44 -15.27
N PRO A 268 29.82 -14.36 -15.82
CA PRO A 268 30.82 -15.41 -15.61
C PRO A 268 31.03 -15.74 -14.13
N ALA A 269 31.33 -17.00 -13.82
CA ALA A 269 31.41 -17.50 -12.45
C ALA A 269 32.27 -16.65 -11.49
N PRO A 270 33.46 -16.11 -11.86
CA PRO A 270 34.26 -15.26 -10.98
C PRO A 270 33.52 -13.97 -10.61
N VAL A 271 32.84 -13.33 -11.59
CA VAL A 271 32.09 -12.07 -11.37
C VAL A 271 30.88 -12.33 -10.48
N ARG A 272 30.16 -13.42 -10.71
CA ARG A 272 29.03 -13.85 -9.89
C ARG A 272 29.45 -14.10 -8.45
N LEU A 273 30.54 -14.85 -8.24
CA LEU A 273 31.06 -15.14 -6.90
C LEU A 273 31.47 -13.84 -6.19
N MET A 274 32.20 -12.97 -6.89
CA MET A 274 32.62 -11.68 -6.34
C MET A 274 31.38 -10.82 -5.94
N ALA A 275 30.37 -10.74 -6.77
CA ALA A 275 29.15 -9.98 -6.45
C ALA A 275 28.47 -10.52 -5.19
N ARG A 276 28.34 -11.84 -5.06
CA ARG A 276 27.77 -12.50 -3.87
C ARG A 276 28.60 -12.24 -2.61
N LEU A 277 29.93 -12.31 -2.70
CA LEU A 277 30.83 -11.97 -1.59
C LEU A 277 30.69 -10.50 -1.16
N LEU A 278 30.60 -9.58 -2.11
CA LEU A 278 30.42 -8.14 -1.81
C LEU A 278 29.06 -7.86 -1.15
N ILE A 279 27.99 -8.55 -1.54
CA ILE A 279 26.67 -8.47 -0.89
C ILE A 279 26.80 -8.89 0.58
N VAL A 280 27.41 -10.06 0.85
CA VAL A 280 27.60 -10.58 2.21
C VAL A 280 28.50 -9.64 3.03
N LEU A 281 29.58 -9.14 2.44
CA LEU A 281 30.47 -8.19 3.10
C LEU A 281 29.71 -6.92 3.51
N ASN A 282 28.92 -6.34 2.61
CA ASN A 282 28.13 -5.14 2.93
C ASN A 282 27.08 -5.43 4.01
N GLN A 283 26.40 -6.60 3.97
CA GLN A 283 25.48 -7.02 5.04
C GLN A 283 26.19 -7.09 6.41
N MET A 284 27.43 -7.63 6.45
CA MET A 284 28.24 -7.67 7.67
C MET A 284 28.61 -6.27 8.15
N LEU A 285 29.03 -5.36 7.26
CA LEU A 285 29.37 -3.97 7.60
C LEU A 285 28.16 -3.22 8.15
N ILE A 286 26.99 -3.39 7.56
CA ILE A 286 25.73 -2.81 8.07
C ILE A 286 25.45 -3.33 9.48
N ARG A 287 25.56 -4.64 9.69
CA ARG A 287 25.25 -5.29 10.98
C ARG A 287 26.22 -4.90 12.09
N LEU A 288 27.53 -4.83 11.80
CA LEU A 288 28.59 -4.63 12.80
C LEU A 288 28.92 -3.16 13.03
N ALA A 289 28.89 -2.36 11.98
CA ALA A 289 29.34 -0.97 12.01
C ALA A 289 28.25 0.06 11.62
N GLY A 290 27.06 -0.39 11.19
CA GLY A 290 26.02 0.50 10.68
C GLY A 290 26.37 1.17 9.33
N VAL A 291 27.41 0.70 8.65
CA VAL A 291 27.94 1.33 7.42
C VAL A 291 27.44 0.58 6.20
N ASN A 292 26.74 1.29 5.28
CA ASN A 292 26.27 0.78 4.02
C ASN A 292 27.09 1.33 2.85
N ILE A 293 28.00 0.52 2.31
CA ILE A 293 28.82 0.85 1.13
C ILE A 293 28.27 0.26 -0.18
N GLY A 294 27.17 -0.48 -0.12
CA GLY A 294 26.63 -1.21 -1.26
C GLY A 294 26.31 -0.33 -2.47
N ARG A 295 25.85 0.91 -2.24
CA ARG A 295 25.61 1.85 -3.36
C ARG A 295 26.87 2.14 -4.17
N SER A 296 28.03 2.26 -3.52
CA SER A 296 29.31 2.44 -4.21
C SER A 296 29.77 1.16 -4.91
N LEU A 297 29.59 -0.01 -4.28
CA LEU A 297 29.97 -1.31 -4.85
C LEU A 297 29.12 -1.68 -6.05
N PHE A 298 27.80 -1.41 -5.99
CA PHE A 298 26.83 -1.74 -7.02
C PHE A 298 26.30 -0.52 -7.78
N GLY A 299 27.15 0.49 -8.03
CA GLY A 299 26.78 1.74 -8.68
C GLY A 299 26.08 1.57 -10.05
N LYS A 300 26.45 0.54 -10.83
CA LYS A 300 25.78 0.22 -12.10
C LYS A 300 24.34 -0.27 -11.91
N VAL A 301 24.03 -0.93 -10.80
CA VAL A 301 22.67 -1.34 -10.45
C VAL A 301 21.87 -0.10 -10.05
N HIS A 302 22.41 0.72 -9.15
CA HIS A 302 21.74 1.94 -8.69
C HIS A 302 21.50 2.95 -9.82
N ALA A 303 22.43 3.10 -10.76
CA ALA A 303 22.28 3.99 -11.90
C ALA A 303 21.05 3.68 -12.77
N ARG A 304 20.58 2.43 -12.78
CA ARG A 304 19.36 2.03 -13.51
C ARG A 304 18.09 2.61 -12.89
N PHE A 305 18.08 2.83 -11.56
CA PHE A 305 16.94 3.41 -10.86
C PHE A 305 16.91 4.95 -10.94
N GLY A 306 17.96 5.53 -11.48
CA GLY A 306 18.14 6.99 -11.58
C GLY A 306 19.09 7.56 -10.53
N PRO A 307 19.75 8.70 -10.84
CA PRO A 307 20.82 9.25 -9.99
C PRO A 307 20.32 9.76 -8.64
N ARG A 308 19.05 10.15 -8.57
CA ARG A 308 18.42 10.73 -7.37
C ARG A 308 17.74 9.68 -6.47
N PHE A 309 17.60 8.45 -6.95
CA PHE A 309 16.92 7.39 -6.20
C PHE A 309 17.66 7.07 -4.89
N ARG A 310 16.96 7.06 -3.75
CA ARG A 310 17.57 6.91 -2.43
C ARG A 310 16.88 5.90 -1.50
N LEU A 311 15.57 5.67 -1.68
CA LEU A 311 14.76 4.95 -0.70
C LEU A 311 13.66 4.12 -1.34
N CYS A 312 13.42 2.91 -0.80
CA CYS A 312 12.19 2.14 -1.02
C CYS A 312 11.39 2.09 0.27
N ALA A 313 10.07 2.29 0.20
CA ALA A 313 9.16 1.99 1.29
C ALA A 313 8.28 0.80 0.91
N SER A 314 8.13 -0.15 1.83
CA SER A 314 7.30 -1.35 1.69
C SER A 314 6.20 -1.36 2.73
N GLY A 315 4.97 -1.63 2.30
CA GLY A 315 3.83 -1.74 3.20
C GLY A 315 2.72 -2.59 2.60
N GLY A 316 1.63 -2.77 3.35
CA GLY A 316 0.45 -3.52 2.91
C GLY A 316 0.54 -5.03 3.09
N ALA A 317 1.73 -5.61 3.21
CA ALA A 317 1.96 -7.01 3.53
C ALA A 317 3.36 -7.17 4.15
N ARG A 318 3.64 -8.35 4.72
CA ARG A 318 4.95 -8.67 5.30
C ARG A 318 6.02 -8.80 4.21
N LEU A 319 7.13 -8.09 4.36
CA LEU A 319 8.29 -8.26 3.50
C LEU A 319 9.10 -9.48 3.95
N ASP A 320 9.48 -10.32 2.99
CA ASP A 320 10.38 -11.45 3.23
C ASP A 320 11.73 -10.93 3.76
N PRO A 321 12.20 -11.42 4.93
CA PRO A 321 13.47 -10.97 5.51
C PRO A 321 14.69 -11.20 4.63
N ASP A 322 14.68 -12.22 3.75
CA ASP A 322 15.77 -12.48 2.82
C ASP A 322 15.78 -11.47 1.68
N VAL A 323 14.59 -11.13 1.15
CA VAL A 323 14.45 -10.04 0.17
C VAL A 323 14.98 -8.73 0.76
N HIS A 324 14.60 -8.40 2.00
CA HIS A 324 15.07 -7.21 2.69
C HIS A 324 16.60 -7.23 2.84
N ARG A 325 17.18 -8.33 3.38
CA ARG A 325 18.63 -8.47 3.59
C ARG A 325 19.43 -8.37 2.28
N ASP A 326 18.97 -9.04 1.23
CA ASP A 326 19.66 -9.02 -0.06
C ASP A 326 19.67 -7.63 -0.70
N MET A 327 18.52 -6.95 -0.66
CA MET A 327 18.44 -5.59 -1.18
C MET A 327 19.28 -4.61 -0.35
N MET A 328 19.32 -4.75 0.98
CA MET A 328 20.25 -4.00 1.83
C MET A 328 21.71 -4.31 1.48
N GLY A 329 22.05 -5.57 1.23
CA GLY A 329 23.38 -6.00 0.79
C GLY A 329 23.79 -5.37 -0.54
N LEU A 330 22.84 -5.16 -1.45
CA LEU A 330 23.04 -4.42 -2.70
C LEU A 330 23.15 -2.88 -2.48
N GLY A 331 22.91 -2.39 -1.27
CA GLY A 331 23.01 -0.96 -0.93
C GLY A 331 21.70 -0.19 -0.97
N PHE A 332 20.57 -0.85 -1.21
CA PHE A 332 19.26 -0.20 -1.13
C PHE A 332 18.88 0.05 0.32
N ILE A 333 18.23 1.19 0.56
CA ILE A 333 17.59 1.50 1.84
C ILE A 333 16.12 1.12 1.70
N ILE A 334 15.67 0.16 2.51
CA ILE A 334 14.28 -0.30 2.50
C ILE A 334 13.67 -0.03 3.86
N ILE A 335 12.53 0.66 3.84
CA ILE A 335 11.75 0.90 5.04
C ILE A 335 10.50 0.02 4.96
N GLU A 336 10.25 -0.72 6.03
CA GLU A 336 9.02 -1.47 6.20
C GLU A 336 8.14 -0.76 7.23
N GLY A 337 6.88 -0.52 6.85
CA GLY A 337 5.86 0.05 7.72
C GLY A 337 4.67 -0.88 7.84
N TYR A 338 4.03 -0.87 9.01
CA TYR A 338 2.82 -1.61 9.28
C TYR A 338 1.69 -0.69 9.70
N GLY A 339 0.50 -1.11 9.33
CA GLY A 339 -0.75 -0.49 9.72
C GLY A 339 -1.93 -1.02 8.92
N LEU A 340 -3.09 -0.52 9.26
CA LEU A 340 -4.37 -0.93 8.70
C LEU A 340 -5.16 0.29 8.26
N THR A 341 -6.21 0.09 7.47
CA THR A 341 -7.13 1.18 7.12
C THR A 341 -7.68 1.85 8.37
N GLU A 342 -7.99 1.06 9.40
CA GLU A 342 -8.48 1.48 10.72
C GLU A 342 -7.50 2.36 11.50
N THR A 343 -6.26 2.49 11.05
CA THR A 343 -5.21 3.28 11.74
C THR A 343 -4.62 4.41 10.88
N SER A 344 -5.23 4.76 9.76
CA SER A 344 -5.01 5.95 8.89
C SER A 344 -3.67 6.11 8.14
N PRO A 345 -2.89 5.14 7.69
CA PRO A 345 -2.87 3.74 8.07
C PRO A 345 -1.74 3.37 9.05
N VAL A 346 -0.62 4.15 9.11
CA VAL A 346 0.66 3.70 9.69
C VAL A 346 0.63 3.70 11.21
N CYS A 347 1.06 2.58 11.81
CA CYS A 347 1.21 2.42 13.26
C CYS A 347 2.65 2.29 13.68
N THR A 348 3.42 1.49 12.93
CA THR A 348 4.84 1.25 13.21
C THR A 348 5.66 1.40 11.94
N PHE A 349 6.96 1.56 12.14
CA PHE A 349 7.88 1.85 11.07
C PHE A 349 9.29 1.39 11.47
N ASN A 350 10.04 0.84 10.52
CA ASN A 350 11.40 0.36 10.73
C ASN A 350 12.38 1.53 10.59
N PRO A 351 13.07 1.98 11.67
CA PRO A 351 13.88 3.18 11.65
C PRO A 351 15.05 3.09 10.66
N LEU A 352 15.38 4.20 9.98
CA LEU A 352 16.52 4.27 9.06
C LEU A 352 17.86 3.94 9.74
N SER A 353 18.02 4.40 10.98
CA SER A 353 19.27 4.25 11.74
C SER A 353 19.55 2.81 12.17
N LYS A 354 18.52 1.99 12.33
CA LYS A 354 18.64 0.59 12.76
C LYS A 354 17.51 -0.24 12.19
N GLN A 355 17.67 -0.64 10.93
CA GLN A 355 16.70 -1.50 10.26
C GLN A 355 16.80 -2.93 10.77
N LYS A 356 15.66 -3.56 11.02
CA LYS A 356 15.57 -4.95 11.50
C LYS A 356 14.71 -5.78 10.53
N PRO A 357 15.32 -6.47 9.56
CA PRO A 357 14.59 -7.30 8.60
C PRO A 357 13.66 -8.30 9.26
N GLY A 358 12.42 -8.38 8.77
CA GLY A 358 11.37 -9.25 9.33
C GLY A 358 10.56 -8.63 10.45
N SER A 359 10.96 -7.45 10.97
CA SER A 359 10.16 -6.69 11.94
C SER A 359 9.32 -5.63 11.23
N ILE A 360 8.17 -5.33 11.80
CA ILE A 360 7.33 -4.19 11.38
C ILE A 360 7.77 -2.87 12.06
N GLY A 361 8.91 -2.87 12.74
CA GLY A 361 9.52 -1.70 13.36
C GLY A 361 8.99 -1.36 14.75
N ILE A 362 9.07 -0.07 15.07
CA ILE A 362 8.66 0.52 16.34
C ILE A 362 7.48 1.49 16.13
N PRO A 363 6.70 1.83 17.17
CA PRO A 363 5.60 2.77 17.05
C PRO A 363 6.03 4.13 16.49
N ILE A 364 5.21 4.70 15.59
CA ILE A 364 5.42 6.06 15.11
C ILE A 364 5.11 7.09 16.23
N PRO A 365 5.66 8.31 16.15
CA PRO A 365 5.42 9.32 17.18
C PRO A 365 3.93 9.61 17.42
N GLY A 366 3.49 9.51 18.69
CA GLY A 366 2.12 9.77 19.12
C GLY A 366 1.15 8.59 18.95
N VAL A 367 1.67 7.41 18.64
CA VAL A 367 0.93 6.15 18.57
C VAL A 367 1.50 5.17 19.58
N ASP A 368 0.64 4.58 20.39
CA ASP A 368 0.98 3.49 21.30
C ASP A 368 0.65 2.16 20.66
N VAL A 369 1.56 1.20 20.76
CA VAL A 369 1.35 -0.18 20.30
C VAL A 369 1.75 -1.13 21.43
N ARG A 370 0.93 -2.14 21.69
CA ARG A 370 1.22 -3.18 22.67
C ARG A 370 0.85 -4.56 22.17
N ILE A 371 1.38 -5.58 22.80
CA ILE A 371 0.88 -6.95 22.70
C ILE A 371 -0.15 -7.13 23.80
N ALA A 372 -1.39 -7.41 23.42
CA ALA A 372 -2.48 -7.67 24.35
C ALA A 372 -2.52 -9.17 24.65
N ASP A 373 -2.81 -9.51 25.90
CA ASP A 373 -2.97 -10.87 26.40
C ASP A 373 -1.86 -11.84 25.93
N PRO A 374 -0.57 -11.51 26.18
CA PRO A 374 0.53 -12.34 25.70
C PRO A 374 0.55 -13.69 26.40
N ASP A 375 0.77 -14.76 25.63
CA ASP A 375 1.03 -16.09 26.17
C ASP A 375 2.44 -16.22 26.78
N GLU A 376 2.81 -17.42 27.27
CA GLU A 376 4.11 -17.70 27.88
C GLU A 376 5.31 -17.40 26.95
N THR A 377 5.09 -17.38 25.64
CA THR A 377 6.10 -17.05 24.64
C THR A 377 6.20 -15.54 24.35
N GLY A 378 5.30 -14.73 24.94
CA GLY A 378 5.17 -13.30 24.69
C GLY A 378 4.38 -12.97 23.42
N MET A 379 3.73 -13.96 22.81
CA MET A 379 2.87 -13.78 21.64
C MET A 379 1.44 -13.43 22.06
N GLY A 380 0.85 -12.41 21.44
CA GLY A 380 -0.51 -11.98 21.68
C GLY A 380 -1.04 -11.10 20.55
N GLU A 381 -2.22 -10.53 20.72
CA GLU A 381 -2.81 -9.64 19.73
C GLU A 381 -2.14 -8.26 19.75
N ILE A 382 -1.82 -7.72 18.58
CA ILE A 382 -1.32 -6.35 18.44
C ILE A 382 -2.50 -5.40 18.67
N ALA A 383 -2.38 -4.53 19.67
CA ALA A 383 -3.36 -3.48 19.93
C ALA A 383 -2.72 -2.09 19.76
N VAL A 384 -3.49 -1.17 19.17
CA VAL A 384 -3.05 0.17 18.81
C VAL A 384 -3.91 1.23 19.50
N ARG A 385 -3.28 2.28 20.01
CA ARG A 385 -3.95 3.46 20.57
C ARG A 385 -3.30 4.72 20.05
N GLY A 386 -4.09 5.67 19.58
CA GLY A 386 -3.58 6.94 19.10
C GLY A 386 -4.64 7.76 18.37
N PRO A 387 -4.35 9.02 18.08
CA PRO A 387 -5.28 9.90 17.38
C PRO A 387 -5.48 9.49 15.90
N ASN A 388 -4.69 8.55 15.39
CA ASN A 388 -4.79 7.97 14.05
C ASN A 388 -5.81 6.82 13.96
N VAL A 389 -6.33 6.33 15.09
CA VAL A 389 -7.31 5.23 15.12
C VAL A 389 -8.67 5.73 14.65
N MET A 390 -9.35 4.95 13.81
CA MET A 390 -10.66 5.24 13.21
C MET A 390 -11.74 5.62 14.23
N ALA A 391 -12.78 6.31 13.76
CA ALA A 391 -13.97 6.56 14.57
C ALA A 391 -14.87 5.31 14.74
N GLY A 392 -14.72 4.31 13.87
CA GLY A 392 -15.48 3.06 13.88
C GLY A 392 -15.84 2.59 12.47
N TYR A 393 -16.67 1.56 12.38
CA TYR A 393 -17.22 1.06 11.12
C TYR A 393 -18.58 1.70 10.82
N TYR A 394 -18.73 2.18 9.60
CA TYR A 394 -19.94 2.87 9.14
C TYR A 394 -21.17 1.95 9.25
N LYS A 395 -22.21 2.42 9.95
CA LYS A 395 -23.46 1.67 10.22
C LYS A 395 -23.26 0.32 10.94
N LYS A 396 -22.10 0.07 11.56
CA LYS A 396 -21.78 -1.20 12.22
C LYS A 396 -21.28 -0.99 13.67
N PRO A 397 -22.14 -0.54 14.59
CA PRO A 397 -21.74 -0.20 15.97
C PRO A 397 -21.27 -1.43 16.77
N GLU A 398 -21.90 -2.59 16.61
CA GLU A 398 -21.50 -3.83 17.30
C GLU A 398 -20.11 -4.29 16.87
N GLU A 399 -19.84 -4.28 15.57
CA GLU A 399 -18.52 -4.64 15.04
C GLU A 399 -17.44 -3.64 15.48
N THR A 400 -17.82 -2.36 15.61
CA THR A 400 -16.95 -1.33 16.18
C THR A 400 -16.61 -1.61 17.63
N ALA A 401 -17.61 -1.92 18.46
CA ALA A 401 -17.41 -2.24 19.87
C ALA A 401 -16.54 -3.51 20.08
N ASN A 402 -16.60 -4.45 19.16
CA ASN A 402 -15.78 -5.66 19.22
C ASN A 402 -14.28 -5.38 19.04
N VAL A 403 -13.89 -4.34 18.31
CA VAL A 403 -12.49 -4.03 18.00
C VAL A 403 -11.97 -2.78 18.71
N LEU A 404 -12.85 -1.86 19.13
CA LEU A 404 -12.49 -0.67 19.91
C LEU A 404 -12.92 -0.87 21.36
N ARG A 405 -11.96 -1.17 22.24
CA ARG A 405 -12.21 -1.45 23.66
C ARG A 405 -11.21 -0.66 24.52
N ASP A 406 -11.69 0.03 25.52
CA ASP A 406 -10.88 0.78 26.49
C ASP A 406 -9.86 1.76 25.84
N GLY A 407 -10.26 2.37 24.73
CA GLY A 407 -9.41 3.28 23.95
C GLY A 407 -8.33 2.59 23.11
N TRP A 408 -8.34 1.26 23.01
CA TRP A 408 -7.46 0.47 22.17
C TRP A 408 -8.22 -0.12 20.98
N PHE A 409 -7.59 -0.07 19.82
CA PHE A 409 -8.01 -0.82 18.64
C PHE A 409 -7.27 -2.16 18.60
N PHE A 410 -8.02 -3.24 18.60
CA PHE A 410 -7.54 -4.61 18.49
C PHE A 410 -7.53 -4.99 17.02
N THR A 411 -6.31 -5.25 16.50
CA THR A 411 -6.08 -5.36 15.06
C THR A 411 -6.48 -6.69 14.44
N GLY A 412 -6.61 -7.74 15.27
CA GLY A 412 -6.73 -9.11 14.81
C GLY A 412 -5.41 -9.72 14.34
N ASP A 413 -4.31 -8.97 14.30
CA ASP A 413 -2.98 -9.46 13.96
C ASP A 413 -2.27 -9.94 15.22
N LEU A 414 -1.67 -11.13 15.17
CA LEU A 414 -0.89 -11.72 16.26
C LEU A 414 0.60 -11.42 16.04
N GLY A 415 1.28 -11.19 17.16
CA GLY A 415 2.69 -10.89 17.11
C GLY A 415 3.35 -10.87 18.48
N TYR A 416 4.61 -10.47 18.49
CA TYR A 416 5.38 -10.27 19.71
C TYR A 416 6.26 -9.04 19.61
N ARG A 417 6.76 -8.58 20.74
CA ARG A 417 7.73 -7.49 20.85
C ARG A 417 9.04 -8.02 21.39
N ASP A 418 10.14 -7.68 20.72
CA ASP A 418 11.46 -8.08 21.22
C ASP A 418 12.00 -7.13 22.31
N LYS A 419 13.16 -7.49 22.87
CA LYS A 419 13.81 -6.73 23.95
C LYS A 419 14.29 -5.33 23.50
N GLU A 420 14.44 -5.10 22.20
CA GLU A 420 14.83 -3.81 21.63
C GLU A 420 13.63 -2.93 21.28
N GLY A 421 12.41 -3.44 21.49
CA GLY A 421 11.16 -2.71 21.26
C GLY A 421 10.56 -2.87 19.86
N TYR A 422 11.14 -3.73 19.01
CA TYR A 422 10.62 -4.01 17.68
C TYR A 422 9.47 -5.00 17.75
N PHE A 423 8.43 -4.74 16.94
CA PHE A 423 7.28 -5.61 16.78
C PHE A 423 7.45 -6.55 15.59
N PHE A 424 6.94 -7.76 15.73
CA PHE A 424 6.95 -8.81 14.71
C PHE A 424 5.54 -9.38 14.56
N ILE A 425 5.04 -9.48 13.32
CA ILE A 425 3.77 -10.14 13.03
C ILE A 425 4.05 -11.61 12.76
N THR A 426 3.22 -12.48 13.33
CA THR A 426 3.26 -13.94 13.11
C THR A 426 2.10 -14.42 12.23
N GLY A 427 0.97 -13.70 12.22
CA GLY A 427 -0.20 -14.00 11.39
C GLY A 427 -1.46 -13.33 11.91
N ARG A 428 -2.62 -13.71 11.35
CA ARG A 428 -3.92 -13.23 11.81
C ARG A 428 -4.61 -14.20 12.72
N SER A 429 -5.23 -13.70 13.77
CA SER A 429 -5.96 -14.51 14.77
C SER A 429 -7.04 -15.38 14.13
N LYS A 430 -7.79 -14.82 13.16
CA LYS A 430 -8.88 -15.51 12.45
C LYS A 430 -8.42 -16.51 11.38
N GLU A 431 -7.18 -16.39 10.93
CA GLU A 431 -6.59 -17.24 9.89
C GLU A 431 -5.69 -18.33 10.49
N MET A 432 -5.51 -18.30 11.80
CA MET A 432 -4.71 -19.30 12.51
C MET A 432 -5.39 -20.67 12.43
N ILE A 433 -4.69 -21.62 11.87
CA ILE A 433 -5.08 -23.03 11.84
C ILE A 433 -4.61 -23.69 13.14
N VAL A 434 -5.53 -24.34 13.85
CA VAL A 434 -5.20 -25.14 15.04
C VAL A 434 -5.30 -26.61 14.68
N LEU A 435 -4.17 -27.24 14.45
CA LEU A 435 -4.13 -28.66 14.11
C LEU A 435 -4.71 -29.54 15.25
N SER A 436 -5.13 -30.76 14.92
CA SER A 436 -5.60 -31.76 15.86
C SER A 436 -4.61 -32.07 16.99
N THR A 437 -3.33 -31.79 16.77
CA THR A 437 -2.24 -31.89 17.76
C THR A 437 -2.15 -30.69 18.71
N GLY A 438 -3.04 -29.68 18.58
CA GLY A 438 -3.02 -28.42 19.33
C GLY A 438 -1.96 -27.42 18.86
N LYS A 439 -1.18 -27.75 17.82
CA LYS A 439 -0.19 -26.80 17.25
C LYS A 439 -0.87 -25.75 16.42
N LYS A 440 -0.47 -24.49 16.63
CA LYS A 440 -0.95 -23.33 15.88
C LYS A 440 -0.08 -23.13 14.64
N ILE A 441 -0.71 -22.93 13.49
CA ILE A 441 -0.08 -22.66 12.19
C ILE A 441 -0.63 -21.36 11.65
N PHE A 442 0.26 -20.55 11.10
CA PHE A 442 -0.09 -19.34 10.39
C PHE A 442 0.12 -19.59 8.88
N PRO A 443 -0.96 -19.68 8.09
CA PRO A 443 -0.87 -19.93 6.66
C PRO A 443 0.06 -18.96 5.94
N ASP A 444 0.00 -17.66 6.28
CA ASP A 444 0.85 -16.63 5.67
C ASP A 444 2.35 -16.90 5.79
N GLU A 445 2.79 -17.49 6.92
CA GLU A 445 4.18 -17.87 7.13
C GLU A 445 4.62 -18.96 6.14
N ILE A 446 3.74 -19.94 5.93
CA ILE A 446 3.98 -21.06 5.03
C ILE A 446 3.91 -20.63 3.58
N GLU A 447 2.93 -19.78 3.26
CA GLU A 447 2.77 -19.18 1.93
C GLU A 447 4.00 -18.35 1.54
N ALA A 448 4.45 -17.46 2.43
CA ALA A 448 5.65 -16.65 2.22
C ALA A 448 6.90 -17.52 2.01
N PHE A 449 7.00 -18.64 2.70
CA PHE A 449 8.09 -19.58 2.54
C PHE A 449 8.10 -20.23 1.14
N TYR A 450 6.96 -20.77 0.69
CA TYR A 450 6.89 -21.41 -0.63
C TYR A 450 6.75 -20.42 -1.80
N GLN A 451 6.34 -19.18 -1.56
CA GLN A 451 6.31 -18.13 -2.59
C GLN A 451 7.70 -17.81 -3.17
N GLN A 452 8.77 -18.24 -2.50
CA GLN A 452 10.15 -18.11 -3.00
C GLN A 452 10.43 -19.03 -4.20
N ILE A 453 9.61 -20.06 -4.45
CA ILE A 453 9.71 -20.94 -5.61
C ILE A 453 9.41 -20.15 -6.89
N PRO A 454 10.36 -20.01 -7.83
CA PRO A 454 10.17 -19.18 -9.01
C PRO A 454 9.01 -19.59 -9.91
N ALA A 455 8.66 -20.89 -9.89
CA ALA A 455 7.55 -21.46 -10.64
C ALA A 455 6.17 -21.15 -10.06
N ILE A 456 6.09 -20.52 -8.86
CA ILE A 456 4.85 -20.15 -8.18
C ILE A 456 4.57 -18.65 -8.35
N LYS A 457 3.44 -18.34 -8.99
CA LYS A 457 2.92 -16.96 -9.08
C LYS A 457 2.09 -16.59 -7.86
N GLU A 458 1.18 -17.47 -7.45
CA GLU A 458 0.31 -17.28 -6.28
C GLU A 458 0.22 -18.61 -5.51
N ILE A 459 0.15 -18.54 -4.19
CA ILE A 459 -0.06 -19.68 -3.32
C ILE A 459 -1.03 -19.31 -2.21
N CYS A 460 -1.92 -20.24 -1.87
CA CYS A 460 -2.80 -20.17 -0.72
C CYS A 460 -2.76 -21.51 0.03
N VAL A 461 -2.53 -21.45 1.33
CA VAL A 461 -2.46 -22.64 2.21
C VAL A 461 -3.76 -22.79 2.95
N VAL A 462 -4.35 -23.98 2.91
CA VAL A 462 -5.61 -24.32 3.57
C VAL A 462 -5.48 -25.59 4.40
N GLU A 463 -6.27 -25.69 5.46
CA GLU A 463 -6.42 -26.91 6.21
C GLU A 463 -7.41 -27.84 5.51
N THR A 464 -7.08 -29.12 5.48
CA THR A 464 -7.96 -30.20 5.02
C THR A 464 -7.93 -31.36 6.02
N GLU A 465 -8.80 -32.34 5.84
CA GLU A 465 -8.77 -33.56 6.65
C GLU A 465 -7.43 -34.31 6.59
N ARG A 466 -6.62 -34.08 5.55
CA ARG A 466 -5.32 -34.70 5.34
C ARG A 466 -4.15 -33.87 5.88
N GLY A 467 -4.43 -32.71 6.49
CA GLY A 467 -3.43 -31.74 6.94
C GLY A 467 -3.40 -30.49 6.08
N ILE A 468 -2.23 -29.89 5.89
CA ILE A 468 -2.07 -28.66 5.14
C ILE A 468 -1.95 -28.94 3.63
N GLU A 469 -2.79 -28.34 2.82
CA GLU A 469 -2.69 -28.36 1.36
C GLU A 469 -2.42 -26.96 0.80
N ALA A 470 -1.70 -26.90 -0.34
CA ALA A 470 -1.46 -25.67 -1.08
C ALA A 470 -2.28 -25.61 -2.37
N ALA A 471 -3.00 -24.51 -2.56
CA ALA A 471 -3.56 -24.10 -3.83
C ALA A 471 -2.57 -23.16 -4.52
N VAL A 472 -2.12 -23.47 -5.74
CA VAL A 472 -1.04 -22.76 -6.42
C VAL A 472 -1.47 -22.34 -7.82
N VAL A 473 -1.16 -21.09 -8.19
CA VAL A 473 -1.15 -20.61 -9.57
C VAL A 473 0.28 -20.59 -10.07
N PRO A 474 0.63 -21.34 -11.11
CA PRO A 474 1.97 -21.33 -11.68
C PRO A 474 2.32 -19.98 -12.32
N ASP A 475 3.60 -19.62 -12.27
CA ASP A 475 4.15 -18.56 -13.11
C ASP A 475 4.41 -19.13 -14.52
N PHE A 476 3.39 -19.04 -15.37
CA PHE A 476 3.46 -19.57 -16.74
C PHE A 476 4.51 -18.87 -17.62
N ASP A 477 4.87 -17.62 -17.32
CA ASP A 477 5.90 -16.90 -18.05
C ASP A 477 7.29 -17.43 -17.68
N TYR A 478 7.54 -17.66 -16.38
CA TYR A 478 8.74 -18.33 -15.90
C TYR A 478 8.88 -19.74 -16.49
N LEU A 479 7.82 -20.54 -16.41
CA LEU A 479 7.82 -21.93 -16.92
C LEU A 479 8.12 -21.98 -18.41
N ARG A 480 7.56 -21.07 -19.22
CA ARG A 480 7.86 -20.95 -20.66
C ARG A 480 9.32 -20.57 -20.90
N LYS A 481 9.83 -19.58 -20.17
CA LYS A 481 11.24 -19.13 -20.27
C LYS A 481 12.23 -20.24 -19.97
N MET A 482 11.88 -21.13 -19.02
CA MET A 482 12.72 -22.26 -18.60
C MET A 482 12.46 -23.55 -19.38
N ASN A 483 11.58 -23.53 -20.41
CA ASN A 483 11.14 -24.70 -21.19
C ASN A 483 10.57 -25.85 -20.33
N ILE A 484 9.89 -25.54 -19.24
CA ILE A 484 9.28 -26.52 -18.34
C ILE A 484 7.88 -26.86 -18.85
N SER A 485 7.66 -28.10 -19.26
CA SER A 485 6.39 -28.60 -19.81
C SER A 485 5.41 -29.09 -18.73
N ASN A 486 5.91 -29.69 -17.65
CA ASN A 486 5.10 -30.22 -16.55
C ASN A 486 5.18 -29.34 -15.31
N SER A 487 4.35 -28.28 -15.28
CA SER A 487 4.32 -27.34 -14.17
C SER A 487 3.99 -27.99 -12.82
N ARG A 488 3.09 -28.99 -12.81
CA ARG A 488 2.66 -29.66 -11.56
C ARG A 488 3.82 -30.45 -10.93
N GLU A 489 4.52 -31.22 -11.71
CA GLU A 489 5.63 -32.08 -11.24
C GLU A 489 6.79 -31.21 -10.74
N THR A 490 7.15 -30.17 -11.49
CA THR A 490 8.21 -29.22 -11.09
C THR A 490 7.87 -28.54 -9.76
N ILE A 491 6.67 -27.95 -9.65
CA ILE A 491 6.25 -27.26 -8.43
C ILE A 491 6.16 -28.23 -7.25
N ALA A 492 5.66 -29.45 -7.46
CA ALA A 492 5.58 -30.47 -6.41
C ALA A 492 6.97 -30.85 -5.88
N SER A 493 7.94 -31.07 -6.80
CA SER A 493 9.33 -31.35 -6.44
C SER A 493 9.98 -30.19 -5.68
N ASP A 494 9.80 -28.97 -6.14
CA ASP A 494 10.35 -27.77 -5.47
C ASP A 494 9.75 -27.57 -4.06
N ILE A 495 8.43 -27.80 -3.91
CA ILE A 495 7.76 -27.78 -2.60
C ILE A 495 8.30 -28.86 -1.69
N GLU A 496 8.49 -30.09 -2.19
CA GLU A 496 9.01 -31.20 -1.40
C GLU A 496 10.43 -30.89 -0.90
N ASP A 497 11.31 -30.42 -1.78
CA ASP A 497 12.69 -30.08 -1.44
C ASP A 497 12.74 -28.95 -0.40
N MET A 498 11.98 -27.88 -0.58
CA MET A 498 11.91 -26.79 0.38
C MET A 498 11.28 -27.22 1.71
N SER A 499 10.30 -28.13 1.68
CA SER A 499 9.62 -28.65 2.87
C SER A 499 10.59 -29.30 3.88
N ARG A 500 11.75 -29.78 3.44
CA ARG A 500 12.78 -30.35 4.33
C ARG A 500 13.30 -29.36 5.37
N ALA A 501 13.27 -28.07 5.07
CA ALA A 501 13.66 -27.01 6.00
C ALA A 501 12.56 -26.67 7.03
N LEU A 502 11.33 -27.17 6.84
CA LEU A 502 10.21 -26.90 7.75
C LEU A 502 9.98 -28.07 8.73
N PRO A 503 9.51 -27.75 9.96
CA PRO A 503 9.00 -28.77 10.87
C PRO A 503 7.88 -29.58 10.21
N PRO A 504 7.76 -30.90 10.49
CA PRO A 504 6.78 -31.76 9.82
C PRO A 504 5.33 -31.23 9.82
N TYR A 505 4.91 -30.60 10.89
CA TYR A 505 3.54 -30.06 11.04
C TYR A 505 3.27 -28.80 10.22
N LYS A 506 4.30 -28.15 9.64
CA LYS A 506 4.19 -27.00 8.74
C LYS A 506 4.35 -27.37 7.26
N ARG A 507 4.58 -28.63 6.94
CA ARG A 507 4.79 -29.08 5.56
C ARG A 507 3.49 -29.21 4.81
N VAL A 508 3.48 -28.78 3.56
CA VAL A 508 2.37 -28.99 2.64
C VAL A 508 2.29 -30.46 2.26
N MET A 509 1.15 -31.08 2.49
CA MET A 509 0.90 -32.52 2.24
C MET A 509 0.17 -32.76 0.92
N GLY A 510 -0.41 -31.73 0.31
CA GLY A 510 -1.14 -31.83 -0.94
C GLY A 510 -1.04 -30.55 -1.78
N LEU A 511 -1.13 -30.71 -3.11
CA LEU A 511 -1.00 -29.63 -4.08
C LEU A 511 -2.16 -29.62 -5.06
N LYS A 512 -2.85 -28.46 -5.18
CA LYS A 512 -3.85 -28.16 -6.20
C LYS A 512 -3.36 -27.05 -7.11
N ILE A 513 -3.35 -27.27 -8.42
CA ILE A 513 -2.94 -26.29 -9.42
C ILE A 513 -4.16 -25.60 -10.03
N PHE A 514 -4.13 -24.29 -10.05
CA PHE A 514 -5.15 -23.43 -10.66
C PHE A 514 -4.56 -22.69 -11.86
N LYS A 515 -5.40 -22.47 -12.90
CA LYS A 515 -5.00 -21.73 -14.12
C LYS A 515 -5.41 -20.26 -14.10
N VAL A 516 -6.19 -19.87 -13.10
CA VAL A 516 -6.68 -18.51 -12.88
C VAL A 516 -6.24 -18.05 -11.48
N SER A 517 -6.18 -16.73 -11.27
CA SER A 517 -5.85 -16.18 -9.96
C SER A 517 -6.73 -16.77 -8.86
N LEU A 518 -6.12 -17.03 -7.72
CA LEU A 518 -6.83 -17.53 -6.55
C LEU A 518 -7.83 -16.46 -6.06
N PRO A 519 -9.00 -16.86 -5.54
CA PRO A 519 -9.89 -15.91 -4.91
C PRO A 519 -9.16 -15.24 -3.73
N VAL A 520 -9.30 -13.92 -3.61
CA VAL A 520 -8.62 -13.09 -2.59
C VAL A 520 -9.01 -13.49 -1.16
N LYS A 521 -10.01 -14.35 -0.99
CA LYS A 521 -10.50 -14.80 0.30
C LYS A 521 -10.20 -16.29 0.51
N ARG A 522 -9.55 -16.60 1.63
CA ARG A 522 -9.67 -17.92 2.22
C ARG A 522 -11.14 -18.13 2.61
N LEU A 523 -11.74 -19.15 2.06
CA LEU A 523 -13.10 -19.56 2.41
C LEU A 523 -13.15 -20.16 3.82
#